data_d9bf8328cf76bd2c35cfa0ff7cc3353e
#
_entry.id   d9bf8328cf76bd2c35cfa0ff7cc3353e
#
_cell.length_a   1.000
_cell.length_b   1.000
_cell.length_c   1.000
_cell.angle_alpha   90.00
_cell.angle_beta   90.00
_cell.angle_gamma   90.00
#
_symmetry.space_group_name_H-M   'P 1'
#
loop_
_entity.id
_entity.type
_entity.pdbx_description
1 polymer ?
#
loop_
_entity_poly.entity_id
_entity_poly.type
_entity_poly.pdbx_seq_one_letter_code
_entity_poly.pdbx_strand_id
1 'polypeptide(L)'
;MTALLRRQAVIDKYAEIIGRNIYSQSLRDYCYKTYRDGNYYSDCSSSICYAYKEAGQDFGITNTAGMYNSAKLTPVDADIAQGIPDTSRLRPGDMLLFAGTDASRPL
;
A
#
# COMPACT_ATOMS: atom_id res chain seq x y z
N MET A 1 8.26 3.65 20.34
CA MET A 1 7.32 4.36 19.44
C MET A 1 5.92 3.79 19.63
N THR A 2 4.92 4.64 19.77
CA THR A 2 3.53 4.20 19.92
C THR A 2 2.98 3.66 18.59
N ALA A 3 1.87 2.92 18.66
CA ALA A 3 1.20 2.41 17.47
C ALA A 3 0.75 3.57 16.56
N LEU A 4 0.25 4.66 17.14
CA LEU A 4 -0.18 5.83 16.36
C LEU A 4 1.00 6.46 15.62
N LEU A 5 2.15 6.59 16.26
CA LEU A 5 3.34 7.16 15.61
C LEU A 5 3.87 6.25 14.51
N ARG A 6 3.80 4.93 14.68
CA ARG A 6 4.16 4.00 13.60
C ARG A 6 3.24 4.13 12.40
N ARG A 7 1.93 4.29 12.65
CA ARG A 7 0.94 4.49 11.58
C ARG A 7 1.18 5.81 10.84
N GLN A 8 1.46 6.87 11.61
CA GLN A 8 1.75 8.18 11.01
C GLN A 8 3.02 8.14 10.16
N ALA A 9 4.04 7.38 10.59
CA ALA A 9 5.27 7.25 9.82
C ALA A 9 5.02 6.63 8.44
N VAL A 10 4.10 5.67 8.32
CA VAL A 10 3.73 5.09 7.02
C VAL A 10 3.09 6.16 6.12
N ILE A 11 2.18 6.94 6.68
CA ILE A 11 1.51 8.03 5.94
C ILE A 11 2.53 9.06 5.46
N ASP A 12 3.46 9.45 6.34
CA ASP A 12 4.49 10.43 6.00
C ASP A 12 5.39 9.92 4.87
N LYS A 13 5.75 8.64 4.91
CA LYS A 13 6.55 8.02 3.84
C LYS A 13 5.77 7.96 2.54
N TYR A 14 4.49 7.61 2.58
CA TYR A 14 3.68 7.59 1.38
C TYR A 14 3.53 8.99 0.78
N ALA A 15 3.40 10.01 1.63
CA ALA A 15 3.29 11.39 1.17
C ALA A 15 4.51 11.85 0.36
N GLU A 16 5.70 11.29 0.63
CA GLU A 16 6.92 11.64 -0.11
C GLU A 16 6.84 11.29 -1.59
N ILE A 17 6.06 10.28 -1.97
CA ILE A 17 5.97 9.86 -3.37
C ILE A 17 4.91 10.61 -4.17
N ILE A 18 4.03 11.35 -3.50
CA ILE A 18 2.96 12.08 -4.17
C ILE A 18 3.57 13.17 -5.05
N GLY A 19 3.19 13.16 -6.33
CA GLY A 19 3.66 14.15 -7.31
C GLY A 19 5.03 13.87 -7.90
N ARG A 20 5.75 12.83 -7.44
CA ARG A 20 7.08 12.52 -7.99
C ARG A 20 7.16 11.20 -8.72
N ASN A 21 6.36 10.20 -8.31
CA ASN A 21 6.46 8.86 -8.88
C ASN A 21 5.62 8.72 -10.14
N ILE A 22 6.19 8.03 -11.13
CA ILE A 22 5.55 7.76 -12.42
C ILE A 22 5.05 6.32 -12.39
N TYR A 23 3.87 6.07 -12.92
CA TYR A 23 3.31 4.73 -12.95
C TYR A 23 4.14 3.81 -13.83
N SER A 24 4.55 2.66 -13.30
CA SER A 24 5.16 1.58 -14.06
C SER A 24 5.10 0.28 -13.27
N GLN A 25 4.62 -0.78 -13.89
CA GLN A 25 4.67 -2.11 -13.31
C GLN A 25 6.07 -2.71 -13.45
N SER A 26 6.74 -2.50 -14.57
CA SER A 26 8.06 -3.08 -14.81
C SER A 26 9.15 -2.43 -13.98
N LEU A 27 9.02 -1.15 -13.65
CA LEU A 27 9.99 -0.40 -12.85
C LEU A 27 9.50 -0.16 -11.42
N ARG A 28 8.61 -0.98 -10.93
CA ARG A 28 7.90 -0.80 -9.67
C ARG A 28 8.78 -0.73 -8.43
N ASP A 29 10.02 -1.19 -8.52
CA ASP A 29 10.95 -1.19 -7.39
C ASP A 29 11.72 0.12 -7.22
N TYR A 30 11.47 1.11 -8.06
CA TYR A 30 12.13 2.42 -8.02
C TYR A 30 11.27 3.47 -7.32
N CYS A 31 10.62 3.07 -6.24
CA CYS A 31 9.69 3.93 -5.50
C CYS A 31 10.42 4.96 -4.61
N TYR A 32 11.50 4.56 -3.97
CA TYR A 32 12.31 5.43 -3.08
C TYR A 32 13.76 5.55 -3.53
N LYS A 33 14.09 5.01 -4.68
CA LYS A 33 15.38 5.20 -5.34
C LYS A 33 15.11 5.51 -6.80
N THR A 34 15.95 6.33 -7.40
CA THR A 34 15.78 6.68 -8.82
C THR A 34 16.19 5.55 -9.73
N TYR A 35 15.48 5.43 -10.84
CA TYR A 35 15.94 4.64 -11.98
C TYR A 35 17.09 5.39 -12.66
N ARG A 36 17.79 4.73 -13.59
CA ARG A 36 18.92 5.34 -14.30
C ARG A 36 18.60 6.62 -15.07
N ASP A 37 17.31 6.85 -15.36
CA ASP A 37 16.83 8.10 -15.99
C ASP A 37 16.62 9.25 -14.99
N GLY A 38 16.85 9.01 -13.70
CA GLY A 38 16.68 9.99 -12.66
C GLY A 38 15.26 10.11 -12.12
N ASN A 39 14.32 9.31 -12.61
CA ASN A 39 12.93 9.34 -12.18
C ASN A 39 12.61 8.21 -11.20
N TYR A 40 11.51 8.39 -10.45
CA TYR A 40 10.96 7.38 -9.55
C TYR A 40 9.76 6.69 -10.21
N TYR A 41 9.62 5.39 -9.99
CA TYR A 41 8.57 4.59 -10.58
C TYR A 41 7.95 3.64 -9.56
N SER A 42 6.63 3.47 -9.63
CA SER A 42 5.90 2.50 -8.81
C SER A 42 4.53 2.23 -9.43
N ASP A 43 3.89 1.17 -8.97
CA ASP A 43 2.47 0.93 -9.23
C ASP A 43 1.69 1.05 -7.92
N CYS A 44 0.39 0.76 -7.94
CA CYS A 44 -0.46 0.94 -6.76
C CYS A 44 0.02 0.11 -5.56
N SER A 45 0.32 -1.16 -5.78
CA SER A 45 0.74 -2.05 -4.69
C SER A 45 2.16 -1.79 -4.24
N SER A 46 3.09 -1.56 -5.17
CA SER A 46 4.49 -1.31 -4.79
C SER A 46 4.65 -0.01 -4.01
N SER A 47 3.89 1.03 -4.35
CA SER A 47 3.96 2.29 -3.63
C SER A 47 3.63 2.11 -2.15
N ILE A 48 2.61 1.31 -1.85
CA ILE A 48 2.21 1.02 -0.47
C ILE A 48 3.24 0.12 0.21
N CYS A 49 3.64 -0.97 -0.43
CA CYS A 49 4.62 -1.90 0.14
C CYS A 49 5.92 -1.19 0.52
N TYR A 50 6.44 -0.35 -0.37
CA TYR A 50 7.67 0.39 -0.11
C TYR A 50 7.51 1.47 0.94
N ALA A 51 6.35 2.13 1.01
CA ALA A 51 6.08 3.10 2.08
C ALA A 51 6.11 2.45 3.45
N TYR A 52 5.47 1.28 3.60
CA TYR A 52 5.52 0.51 4.83
C TYR A 52 6.95 0.09 5.17
N LYS A 53 7.70 -0.40 4.18
CA LYS A 53 9.09 -0.82 4.39
C LYS A 53 9.96 0.35 4.85
N GLU A 54 9.87 1.49 4.17
CA GLU A 54 10.65 2.68 4.52
C GLU A 54 10.29 3.23 5.91
N ALA A 55 9.06 3.02 6.34
CA ALA A 55 8.61 3.41 7.67
C ALA A 55 8.99 2.40 8.77
N GLY A 56 9.69 1.31 8.41
CA GLY A 56 10.09 0.29 9.38
C GLY A 56 9.02 -0.75 9.67
N GLN A 57 7.97 -0.84 8.86
CA GLN A 57 6.85 -1.77 9.03
C GLN A 57 6.75 -2.71 7.83
N ASP A 58 7.87 -3.31 7.43
CA ASP A 58 7.96 -4.13 6.22
C ASP A 58 7.14 -5.42 6.35
N PHE A 59 6.14 -5.59 5.48
CA PHE A 59 5.40 -6.85 5.35
C PHE A 59 5.72 -7.59 4.05
N GLY A 60 6.72 -7.14 3.32
CA GLY A 60 7.14 -7.72 2.06
C GLY A 60 6.69 -6.87 0.87
N ILE A 61 7.41 -7.01 -0.24
CA ILE A 61 7.07 -6.33 -1.48
C ILE A 61 6.27 -7.31 -2.34
N THR A 62 5.01 -6.98 -2.59
CA THR A 62 4.10 -7.89 -3.28
C THR A 62 3.10 -7.10 -4.13
N ASN A 63 2.11 -7.78 -4.68
CA ASN A 63 1.01 -7.19 -5.44
C ASN A 63 -0.28 -7.18 -4.62
N THR A 64 -1.38 -6.69 -5.21
CA THR A 64 -2.65 -6.59 -4.49
C THR A 64 -3.17 -7.95 -4.02
N ALA A 65 -3.01 -9.00 -4.82
CA ALA A 65 -3.39 -10.35 -4.41
C ALA A 65 -2.55 -10.84 -3.24
N GLY A 66 -1.24 -10.57 -3.26
CA GLY A 66 -0.34 -10.90 -2.16
C GLY A 66 -0.67 -10.12 -0.89
N MET A 67 -1.06 -8.87 -1.02
CA MET A 67 -1.51 -8.08 0.13
C MET A 67 -2.77 -8.65 0.74
N TYR A 68 -3.75 -9.00 -0.09
CA TYR A 68 -5.00 -9.60 0.36
C TYR A 68 -4.77 -10.91 1.13
N ASN A 69 -3.81 -11.71 0.70
CA ASN A 69 -3.51 -13.02 1.28
C ASN A 69 -2.39 -12.98 2.33
N SER A 70 -1.89 -11.81 2.69
CA SER A 70 -0.74 -11.72 3.60
C SER A 70 -1.13 -12.06 5.03
N ALA A 71 -0.39 -12.99 5.64
CA ALA A 71 -0.55 -13.33 7.06
C ALA A 71 -0.04 -12.21 7.98
N LYS A 72 0.72 -11.26 7.46
CA LYS A 72 1.28 -10.14 8.24
C LYS A 72 0.33 -8.95 8.31
N LEU A 73 -0.76 -8.96 7.54
CA LEU A 73 -1.78 -7.93 7.54
C LEU A 73 -3.04 -8.47 8.20
N THR A 74 -3.64 -7.67 9.09
CA THR A 74 -4.84 -8.06 9.81
C THR A 74 -6.05 -7.41 9.17
N PRO A 75 -7.06 -8.19 8.72
CA PRO A 75 -8.30 -7.61 8.23
C PRO A 75 -9.00 -6.82 9.33
N VAL A 76 -9.39 -5.58 9.02
CA VAL A 76 -10.18 -4.75 9.93
C VAL A 76 -11.66 -4.94 9.63
N ASP A 77 -12.01 -4.95 8.35
CA ASP A 77 -13.38 -5.12 7.89
C ASP A 77 -13.31 -5.77 6.52
N ALA A 78 -13.53 -7.08 6.50
CA ALA A 78 -13.35 -7.89 5.29
C ALA A 78 -14.68 -8.14 4.59
N ASP A 79 -14.59 -8.37 3.27
CA ASP A 79 -15.71 -8.82 2.43
C ASP A 79 -16.91 -7.87 2.43
N ILE A 80 -16.63 -6.58 2.28
CA ILE A 80 -17.67 -5.54 2.23
C ILE A 80 -18.40 -5.65 0.89
N ALA A 81 -19.62 -6.20 0.91
CA ALA A 81 -20.36 -6.53 -0.31
C ALA A 81 -20.79 -5.31 -1.13
N GLN A 82 -21.00 -4.17 -0.50
CA GLN A 82 -21.52 -2.96 -1.15
C GLN A 82 -20.45 -1.90 -1.44
N GLY A 83 -19.19 -2.23 -1.20
CA GLY A 83 -18.08 -1.35 -1.59
C GLY A 83 -17.85 -0.13 -0.72
N ILE A 84 -18.63 0.07 0.34
CA ILE A 84 -18.45 1.19 1.25
C ILE A 84 -18.00 0.65 2.60
N PRO A 85 -16.72 0.84 2.99
CA PRO A 85 -16.24 0.36 4.28
C PRO A 85 -16.84 1.15 5.43
N ASP A 86 -16.95 0.50 6.59
CA ASP A 86 -17.25 1.19 7.83
C ASP A 86 -16.01 1.98 8.26
N THR A 87 -16.00 3.27 7.94
CA THR A 87 -14.85 4.13 8.20
C THR A 87 -14.61 4.36 9.70
N SER A 88 -15.59 4.07 10.56
CA SER A 88 -15.40 4.23 12.01
C SER A 88 -14.37 3.26 12.59
N ARG A 89 -14.08 2.17 11.90
CA ARG A 89 -13.09 1.17 12.31
C ARG A 89 -11.72 1.38 11.69
N LEU A 90 -11.60 2.30 10.74
CA LEU A 90 -10.33 2.56 10.06
C LEU A 90 -9.43 3.45 10.90
N ARG A 91 -8.14 3.20 10.82
CA ARG A 91 -7.11 3.99 11.47
C ARG A 91 -6.13 4.52 10.43
N PRO A 92 -5.39 5.59 10.73
CA PRO A 92 -4.36 6.06 9.82
C PRO A 92 -3.40 4.93 9.42
N GLY A 93 -3.09 4.82 8.13
CA GLY A 93 -2.22 3.78 7.59
C GLY A 93 -2.92 2.49 7.21
N ASP A 94 -4.22 2.34 7.47
CA ASP A 94 -4.97 1.19 6.97
C ASP A 94 -5.12 1.27 5.45
N MET A 95 -5.19 0.10 4.81
CA MET A 95 -5.29 -0.01 3.36
C MET A 95 -6.69 -0.45 2.95
N LEU A 96 -7.13 0.06 1.80
CA LEU A 96 -8.34 -0.40 1.15
C LEU A 96 -7.95 -1.22 -0.08
N LEU A 97 -8.47 -2.45 -0.15
CA LEU A 97 -8.28 -3.32 -1.30
C LEU A 97 -9.63 -3.53 -1.97
N PHE A 98 -9.68 -3.26 -3.26
CA PHE A 98 -10.91 -3.39 -4.04
C PHE A 98 -10.83 -4.63 -4.93
N ALA A 99 -11.95 -5.40 -4.96
CA ALA A 99 -12.10 -6.48 -5.92
C ALA A 99 -12.67 -5.90 -7.22
N GLY A 100 -12.34 -6.55 -8.34
CA GLY A 100 -12.98 -6.25 -9.61
C GLY A 100 -14.37 -6.86 -9.69
N THR A 101 -14.86 -7.09 -10.89
CA THR A 101 -16.16 -7.76 -11.11
C THR A 101 -16.15 -9.21 -10.61
N ASP A 102 -14.97 -9.84 -10.55
CA ASP A 102 -14.76 -11.12 -9.90
C ASP A 102 -14.19 -10.83 -8.50
N ALA A 103 -14.96 -11.08 -7.46
CA ALA A 103 -14.60 -10.79 -6.08
C ALA A 103 -13.39 -11.58 -5.57
N SER A 104 -13.01 -12.67 -6.24
CA SER A 104 -11.81 -13.43 -5.89
C SER A 104 -10.51 -12.77 -6.36
N ARG A 105 -10.60 -11.71 -7.16
CA ARG A 105 -9.44 -11.07 -7.81
C ARG A 105 -9.36 -9.59 -7.41
N PRO A 106 -8.54 -9.24 -6.42
CA PRO A 106 -8.31 -7.83 -6.05
C PRO A 106 -7.75 -7.04 -7.24
N LEU A 107 -8.15 -5.80 -7.30
CA LEU A 107 -7.64 -4.88 -8.32
C LEU A 107 -6.22 -4.40 -8.01
#